data_2e76c9cca7cbadcccdc63a4f201cb79c
#
_entry.id   2e76c9cca7cbadcccdc63a4f201cb79c
#
_cell.length_a   1.000
_cell.length_b   1.000
_cell.length_c   1.000
_cell.angle_alpha   90.00
_cell.angle_beta   90.00
_cell.angle_gamma   90.00
#
_symmetry.space_group_name_H-M   'P 1'
#
loop_
_entity.id
_entity.type
_entity.pdbx_description
1 polymer ?
#
loop_
_entity_poly.entity_id
_entity_poly.type
_entity_poly.pdbx_seq_one_letter_code
_entity_poly.pdbx_strand_id
1 'polypeptide(L)'
;IAFAISAKISMLIAAPLFFIYLWTNKKLRSFMVPFTLTFGLIILLIQGSLLMTSGFQEMLLNNREISKVYLLSVQFGENVQLYLTPLVYLVSLYLIWRIKRMNFDLLLAVIGVTFFIIILMTPASLGWFVWLIPFFTIHQIHSGRTATLLTSGLAILLIVHHQFELND
;
A
#
# COMPACT_ATOMS: atom_id res chain seq x y z
N ILE A 1 -5.23 -9.18 -8.27
CA ILE A 1 -4.35 -8.87 -7.13
C ILE A 1 -3.04 -9.66 -7.26
N ALA A 2 -3.05 -11.02 -7.33
CA ALA A 2 -1.85 -11.82 -7.41
C ALA A 2 -0.90 -11.39 -8.55
N PHE A 3 -1.41 -11.18 -9.76
CA PHE A 3 -0.64 -10.67 -10.89
C PHE A 3 -0.06 -9.25 -10.65
N ALA A 4 -0.83 -8.36 -10.01
CA ALA A 4 -0.35 -7.03 -9.67
C ALA A 4 0.82 -7.09 -8.67
N ILE A 5 0.73 -7.97 -7.66
CA ILE A 5 1.81 -8.20 -6.69
C ILE A 5 3.03 -8.82 -7.37
N SER A 6 2.83 -9.74 -8.31
CA SER A 6 3.92 -10.34 -9.07
C SER A 6 4.62 -9.33 -9.98
N ALA A 7 3.89 -8.37 -10.52
CA ALA A 7 4.47 -7.28 -11.29
C ALA A 7 5.20 -6.25 -10.42
N LYS A 8 4.67 -5.98 -9.22
CA LYS A 8 5.28 -5.06 -8.27
C LYS A 8 4.97 -5.45 -6.82
N ILE A 9 6.00 -5.86 -6.09
CA ILE A 9 5.89 -6.40 -4.73
C ILE A 9 5.24 -5.40 -3.74
N SER A 10 5.37 -4.09 -3.97
CA SER A 10 4.72 -3.06 -3.16
C SER A 10 3.19 -3.17 -3.15
N MET A 11 2.58 -3.83 -4.15
CA MET A 11 1.14 -4.12 -4.16
C MET A 11 0.73 -5.13 -3.08
N LEU A 12 1.69 -5.81 -2.45
CA LEU A 12 1.43 -6.69 -1.30
C LEU A 12 0.74 -5.95 -0.15
N ILE A 13 0.99 -4.65 -0.01
CA ILE A 13 0.35 -3.77 0.98
C ILE A 13 -1.20 -3.81 0.86
N ALA A 14 -1.73 -3.97 -0.34
CA ALA A 14 -3.18 -4.05 -0.55
C ALA A 14 -3.78 -5.42 -0.17
N ALA A 15 -2.99 -6.49 -0.16
CA ALA A 15 -3.50 -7.84 0.07
C ALA A 15 -4.25 -8.01 1.42
N PRO A 16 -3.71 -7.60 2.58
CA PRO A 16 -4.41 -7.70 3.86
C PRO A 16 -5.74 -6.95 3.87
N LEU A 17 -5.84 -5.81 3.17
CA LEU A 17 -7.07 -5.02 3.06
C LEU A 17 -8.17 -5.78 2.32
N PHE A 18 -7.81 -6.50 1.24
CA PHE A 18 -8.75 -7.39 0.55
C PHE A 18 -9.18 -8.57 1.43
N PHE A 19 -8.28 -9.16 2.22
CA PHE A 19 -8.64 -10.22 3.17
C PHE A 19 -9.61 -9.69 4.24
N ILE A 20 -9.36 -8.50 4.79
CA ILE A 20 -10.27 -7.87 5.76
C ILE A 20 -11.64 -7.63 5.12
N TYR A 21 -11.68 -7.14 3.89
CA TYR A 21 -12.92 -6.93 3.14
C TYR A 21 -13.73 -8.21 2.97
N LEU A 22 -13.09 -9.30 2.52
CA LEU A 22 -13.74 -10.61 2.37
C LEU A 22 -14.23 -11.14 3.71
N TRP A 23 -13.44 -10.99 4.77
CA TRP A 23 -13.79 -11.44 6.12
C TRP A 23 -14.98 -10.68 6.70
N THR A 24 -15.01 -9.37 6.55
CA THR A 24 -16.04 -8.49 7.11
C THR A 24 -17.35 -8.61 6.37
N ASN A 25 -17.33 -8.92 5.08
CA ASN A 25 -18.52 -9.05 4.26
C ASN A 25 -19.07 -10.49 4.33
N LYS A 26 -20.18 -10.68 5.07
CA LYS A 26 -20.79 -12.00 5.27
C LYS A 26 -21.10 -12.74 3.95
N LYS A 27 -21.50 -12.02 2.89
CA LYS A 27 -21.83 -12.61 1.58
C LYS A 27 -20.59 -13.11 0.83
N LEU A 28 -19.43 -12.48 1.06
CA LEU A 28 -18.18 -12.80 0.38
C LEU A 28 -17.28 -13.73 1.20
N ARG A 29 -17.62 -13.98 2.45
CA ARG A 29 -16.80 -14.79 3.35
C ARG A 29 -16.60 -16.23 2.87
N SER A 30 -17.58 -16.81 2.17
CA SER A 30 -17.47 -18.14 1.54
C SER A 30 -16.38 -18.20 0.46
N PHE A 31 -16.08 -17.07 -0.19
CA PHE A 31 -15.01 -16.97 -1.19
C PHE A 31 -13.61 -16.81 -0.59
N MET A 32 -13.49 -16.64 0.72
CA MET A 32 -12.21 -16.39 1.37
C MET A 32 -11.24 -17.56 1.19
N VAL A 33 -11.68 -18.79 1.41
CA VAL A 33 -10.84 -19.99 1.26
C VAL A 33 -10.37 -20.17 -0.18
N PRO A 34 -11.28 -20.25 -1.21
CA PRO A 34 -10.85 -20.37 -2.59
C PRO A 34 -9.99 -19.19 -3.06
N PHE A 35 -10.29 -17.96 -2.59
CA PHE A 35 -9.46 -16.79 -2.90
C PHE A 35 -8.04 -16.94 -2.34
N THR A 36 -7.90 -17.34 -1.06
CA THR A 36 -6.59 -17.51 -0.42
C THR A 36 -5.77 -18.60 -1.10
N LEU A 37 -6.39 -19.73 -1.41
CA LEU A 37 -5.73 -20.84 -2.11
C LEU A 37 -5.28 -20.43 -3.52
N THR A 38 -6.15 -19.81 -4.29
CA THR A 38 -5.81 -19.34 -5.65
C THR A 38 -4.74 -18.25 -5.61
N PHE A 39 -4.87 -17.30 -4.67
CA PHE A 39 -3.87 -16.24 -4.47
C PHE A 39 -2.51 -16.84 -4.12
N GLY A 40 -2.46 -17.72 -3.13
CA GLY A 40 -1.23 -18.39 -2.69
C GLY A 40 -0.61 -19.24 -3.81
N LEU A 41 -1.41 -19.99 -4.56
CA LEU A 41 -0.94 -20.79 -5.68
C LEU A 41 -0.31 -19.92 -6.79
N ILE A 42 -0.98 -18.83 -7.19
CA ILE A 42 -0.46 -17.93 -8.23
C ILE A 42 0.84 -17.26 -7.76
N ILE A 43 0.90 -16.77 -6.52
CA ILE A 43 2.13 -16.18 -5.98
C ILE A 43 3.24 -17.22 -5.92
N LEU A 44 2.96 -18.43 -5.46
CA LEU A 44 3.96 -19.50 -5.38
C LEU A 44 4.48 -19.91 -6.77
N LEU A 45 3.61 -20.02 -7.75
CA LEU A 45 4.02 -20.37 -9.12
C LEU A 45 4.88 -19.26 -9.76
N ILE A 46 4.50 -17.99 -9.60
CA ILE A 46 5.22 -16.88 -10.25
C ILE A 46 6.46 -16.50 -9.44
N GLN A 47 6.30 -16.19 -8.15
CA GLN A 47 7.43 -15.73 -7.33
C GLN A 47 8.36 -16.88 -6.95
N GLY A 48 7.81 -18.09 -6.71
CA GLY A 48 8.60 -19.27 -6.39
C GLY A 48 9.56 -19.66 -7.52
N SER A 49 9.11 -19.58 -8.78
CA SER A 49 9.99 -19.81 -9.93
C SER A 49 11.08 -18.73 -10.07
N LEU A 50 10.73 -17.46 -9.81
CA LEU A 50 11.67 -16.34 -9.87
C LEU A 50 12.69 -16.38 -8.73
N LEU A 51 12.29 -16.82 -7.53
CA LEU A 51 13.18 -16.98 -6.38
C LEU A 51 14.34 -17.99 -6.64
N MET A 52 14.19 -18.87 -7.62
CA MET A 52 15.27 -19.78 -8.02
C MET A 52 16.37 -19.10 -8.85
N THR A 53 16.15 -17.84 -9.28
CA THR A 53 17.13 -17.07 -10.04
C THR A 53 17.93 -16.15 -9.12
N SER A 54 19.27 -16.18 -9.24
CA SER A 54 20.18 -15.33 -8.44
C SER A 54 19.90 -13.84 -8.62
N GLY A 55 19.61 -13.40 -9.85
CA GLY A 55 19.31 -12.00 -10.14
C GLY A 55 18.04 -11.49 -9.44
N PHE A 56 17.00 -12.32 -9.32
CA PHE A 56 15.79 -11.94 -8.59
C PHE A 56 16.02 -11.90 -7.08
N GLN A 57 16.79 -12.84 -6.53
CA GLN A 57 17.18 -12.84 -5.12
C GLN A 57 17.95 -11.57 -4.77
N GLU A 58 18.92 -11.20 -5.59
CA GLU A 58 19.71 -9.99 -5.40
C GLU A 58 18.85 -8.73 -5.48
N MET A 59 17.96 -8.65 -6.48
CA MET A 59 17.01 -7.55 -6.62
C MET A 59 16.06 -7.45 -5.40
N LEU A 60 15.62 -8.57 -4.84
CA LEU A 60 14.72 -8.58 -3.69
C LEU A 60 15.43 -8.18 -2.39
N LEU A 61 16.62 -8.75 -2.14
CA LEU A 61 17.38 -8.54 -0.90
C LEU A 61 18.06 -7.17 -0.87
N ASN A 62 18.55 -6.67 -2.01
CA ASN A 62 19.26 -5.41 -2.13
C ASN A 62 18.39 -4.25 -2.63
N ASN A 63 17.05 -4.39 -2.54
CA ASN A 63 16.14 -3.36 -2.99
C ASN A 63 16.14 -2.15 -2.03
N ARG A 64 16.86 -1.09 -2.42
CA ARG A 64 16.92 0.17 -1.67
C ARG A 64 15.56 0.83 -1.45
N GLU A 65 14.60 0.63 -2.33
CA GLU A 65 13.25 1.20 -2.18
C GLU A 65 12.47 0.56 -1.03
N ILE A 66 12.68 -0.77 -0.78
CA ILE A 66 12.06 -1.44 0.36
C ILE A 66 12.65 -0.94 1.68
N SER A 67 13.95 -0.68 1.73
CA SER A 67 14.62 -0.20 2.94
C SER A 67 14.15 1.19 3.36
N LYS A 68 13.67 2.02 2.43
CA LYS A 68 13.13 3.35 2.73
C LYS A 68 11.95 3.33 3.70
N VAL A 69 11.16 2.24 3.72
CA VAL A 69 10.04 2.05 4.65
C VAL A 69 10.50 2.03 6.12
N TYR A 70 11.76 1.69 6.36
CA TYR A 70 12.36 1.59 7.70
C TYR A 70 13.16 2.82 8.11
N LEU A 71 13.28 3.85 7.25
CA LEU A 71 14.06 5.05 7.56
C LEU A 71 13.44 5.88 8.69
N LEU A 72 12.10 5.98 8.71
CA LEU A 72 11.42 6.70 9.76
C LEU A 72 11.29 5.81 11.00
N SER A 73 12.18 6.02 11.95
CA SER A 73 12.24 5.22 13.17
C SER A 73 12.53 6.08 14.40
N VAL A 74 12.06 5.62 15.56
CA VAL A 74 12.33 6.21 16.88
C VAL A 74 13.07 5.19 17.72
N GLN A 75 14.18 5.61 18.29
CA GLN A 75 14.96 4.75 19.18
C GLN A 75 14.44 4.86 20.61
N PHE A 76 14.13 3.72 21.21
CA PHE A 76 13.73 3.59 22.60
C PHE A 76 14.82 2.84 23.37
N GLY A 77 15.63 3.58 24.16
CA GLY A 77 16.76 2.99 24.89
C GLY A 77 17.89 2.55 23.96
N GLU A 78 18.76 1.67 24.46
CA GLU A 78 20.00 1.30 23.74
C GLU A 78 19.79 0.27 22.62
N ASN A 79 18.74 -0.57 22.70
CA ASN A 79 18.60 -1.74 21.81
C ASN A 79 17.22 -1.87 21.12
N VAL A 80 16.30 -0.93 21.33
CA VAL A 80 14.94 -1.02 20.75
C VAL A 80 14.72 0.11 19.76
N GLN A 81 14.47 -0.27 18.50
CA GLN A 81 14.13 0.65 17.43
C GLN A 81 12.71 0.40 16.96
N LEU A 82 11.85 1.42 17.01
CA LEU A 82 10.48 1.37 16.54
C LEU A 82 10.38 2.00 15.15
N TYR A 83 10.01 1.21 14.17
CA TYR A 83 9.80 1.67 12.80
C TYR A 83 8.38 2.23 12.64
N LEU A 84 8.26 3.54 12.40
CA LEU A 84 6.97 4.23 12.41
C LEU A 84 6.09 3.86 11.23
N THR A 85 6.64 3.74 10.02
CA THR A 85 5.85 3.40 8.83
C THR A 85 5.17 2.02 8.93
N PRO A 86 5.87 0.92 9.28
CA PRO A 86 5.23 -0.36 9.56
C PRO A 86 4.21 -0.31 10.71
N LEU A 87 4.52 0.45 11.78
CA LEU A 87 3.60 0.60 12.90
C LEU A 87 2.29 1.25 12.47
N VAL A 88 2.36 2.38 11.76
CA VAL A 88 1.16 3.09 11.27
C VAL A 88 0.36 2.22 10.30
N TYR A 89 1.05 1.43 9.48
CA TYR A 89 0.37 0.45 8.62
C TYR A 89 -0.40 -0.60 9.43
N LEU A 90 0.20 -1.18 10.46
CA LEU A 90 -0.47 -2.16 11.35
C LEU A 90 -1.66 -1.54 12.09
N VAL A 91 -1.49 -0.31 12.61
CA VAL A 91 -2.59 0.44 13.24
C VAL A 91 -3.72 0.69 12.23
N SER A 92 -3.39 1.06 11.00
CA SER A 92 -4.37 1.25 9.92
C SER A 92 -5.14 -0.05 9.64
N LEU A 93 -4.45 -1.19 9.52
CA LEU A 93 -5.09 -2.50 9.35
C LEU A 93 -6.05 -2.83 10.50
N TYR A 94 -5.63 -2.55 11.74
CA TYR A 94 -6.48 -2.76 12.92
C TYR A 94 -7.73 -1.88 12.88
N LEU A 95 -7.59 -0.59 12.58
CA LEU A 95 -8.72 0.34 12.48
C LEU A 95 -9.70 -0.09 11.38
N ILE A 96 -9.18 -0.51 10.24
CA ILE A 96 -9.96 -0.98 9.10
C ILE A 96 -10.70 -2.28 9.45
N TRP A 97 -10.05 -3.19 10.16
CA TRP A 97 -10.68 -4.42 10.63
C TRP A 97 -11.86 -4.17 11.60
N ARG A 98 -11.84 -3.05 12.33
CA ARG A 98 -12.95 -2.62 13.20
C ARG A 98 -14.18 -2.13 12.45
N ILE A 99 -14.10 -1.88 11.16
CA ILE A 99 -15.23 -1.45 10.34
C ILE A 99 -16.19 -2.62 10.15
N LYS A 100 -17.42 -2.48 10.70
CA LYS A 100 -18.41 -3.58 10.70
C LYS A 100 -19.04 -3.86 9.33
N ARG A 101 -19.13 -2.85 8.47
CA ARG A 101 -19.71 -2.93 7.13
C ARG A 101 -18.81 -2.21 6.14
N MET A 102 -18.21 -2.96 5.26
CA MET A 102 -17.33 -2.44 4.22
C MET A 102 -17.95 -2.75 2.86
N ASN A 103 -18.29 -1.70 2.10
CA ASN A 103 -18.65 -1.82 0.68
C ASN A 103 -17.39 -1.69 -0.18
N PHE A 104 -17.56 -1.89 -1.49
CA PHE A 104 -16.42 -1.86 -2.43
C PHE A 104 -15.79 -0.45 -2.54
N ASP A 105 -16.62 0.61 -2.52
CA ASP A 105 -16.13 1.99 -2.60
C ASP A 105 -15.30 2.35 -1.38
N LEU A 106 -15.74 1.93 -0.19
CA LEU A 106 -14.98 2.12 1.04
C LEU A 106 -13.68 1.33 1.03
N LEU A 107 -13.66 0.11 0.46
CA LEU A 107 -12.44 -0.65 0.28
C LEU A 107 -11.44 0.12 -0.60
N LEU A 108 -11.88 0.67 -1.74
CA LEU A 108 -11.02 1.46 -2.62
C LEU A 108 -10.49 2.71 -1.92
N ALA A 109 -11.35 3.42 -1.20
CA ALA A 109 -10.95 4.60 -0.41
C ALA A 109 -9.89 4.24 0.64
N VAL A 110 -10.10 3.15 1.37
CA VAL A 110 -9.17 2.67 2.41
C VAL A 110 -7.83 2.24 1.82
N ILE A 111 -7.82 1.55 0.68
CA ILE A 111 -6.58 1.21 -0.03
C ILE A 111 -5.84 2.49 -0.42
N GLY A 112 -6.54 3.45 -1.04
CA GLY A 112 -5.97 4.73 -1.45
C GLY A 112 -5.36 5.51 -0.28
N VAL A 113 -6.08 5.62 0.84
CA VAL A 113 -5.59 6.28 2.06
C VAL A 113 -4.38 5.55 2.65
N THR A 114 -4.39 4.22 2.68
CA THR A 114 -3.26 3.43 3.20
C THR A 114 -2.01 3.65 2.35
N PHE A 115 -2.13 3.58 1.01
CA PHE A 115 -1.01 3.88 0.11
C PHE A 115 -0.51 5.32 0.30
N PHE A 116 -1.43 6.28 0.41
CA PHE A 116 -1.10 7.68 0.61
C PHE A 116 -0.29 7.90 1.90
N ILE A 117 -0.73 7.33 3.02
CA ILE A 117 -0.03 7.42 4.31
C ILE A 117 1.38 6.83 4.20
N ILE A 118 1.53 5.65 3.59
CA ILE A 118 2.83 4.99 3.44
C ILE A 118 3.77 5.85 2.57
N ILE A 119 3.27 6.41 1.47
CA ILE A 119 4.08 7.26 0.59
C ILE A 119 4.50 8.54 1.29
N LEU A 120 3.63 9.16 2.10
CA LEU A 120 3.98 10.35 2.89
C LEU A 120 5.02 10.06 3.98
N MET A 121 5.03 8.86 4.54
CA MET A 121 5.95 8.45 5.60
C MET A 121 7.25 7.85 5.08
N THR A 122 7.39 7.70 3.78
CA THR A 122 8.60 7.20 3.13
C THR A 122 9.16 8.28 2.19
N PRO A 123 10.49 8.50 2.12
CA PRO A 123 11.10 9.33 1.09
C PRO A 123 10.97 8.61 -0.26
N ALA A 124 9.73 8.58 -0.77
CA ALA A 124 9.37 7.83 -1.96
C ALA A 124 9.76 8.59 -3.22
N SER A 125 10.27 7.90 -4.23
CA SER A 125 10.48 8.46 -5.56
C SER A 125 9.14 8.83 -6.21
N LEU A 126 9.14 9.82 -7.13
CA LEU A 126 7.94 10.25 -7.86
C LEU A 126 7.12 9.10 -8.46
N GLY A 127 7.77 8.02 -8.88
CA GLY A 127 7.11 6.84 -9.41
C GLY A 127 6.15 6.15 -8.45
N TRP A 128 6.27 6.39 -7.14
CA TRP A 128 5.34 5.83 -6.15
C TRP A 128 4.00 6.57 -6.14
N PHE A 129 3.98 7.87 -6.44
CA PHE A 129 2.75 8.67 -6.51
C PHE A 129 1.82 8.22 -7.63
N VAL A 130 2.33 7.60 -8.70
CA VAL A 130 1.53 7.02 -9.78
C VAL A 130 0.50 6.02 -9.25
N TRP A 131 0.79 5.32 -8.16
CA TRP A 131 -0.12 4.37 -7.52
C TRP A 131 -1.33 5.02 -6.85
N LEU A 132 -1.25 6.31 -6.53
CA LEU A 132 -2.35 7.07 -5.94
C LEU A 132 -3.33 7.60 -6.99
N ILE A 133 -2.89 7.79 -8.23
CA ILE A 133 -3.69 8.38 -9.30
C ILE A 133 -5.04 7.67 -9.49
N PRO A 134 -5.12 6.33 -9.59
CA PRO A 134 -6.40 5.65 -9.75
C PRO A 134 -7.38 5.93 -8.60
N PHE A 135 -6.87 5.95 -7.35
CA PHE A 135 -7.70 6.18 -6.17
C PHE A 135 -8.17 7.62 -6.06
N PHE A 136 -7.31 8.58 -6.38
CA PHE A 136 -7.70 9.99 -6.46
C PHE A 136 -8.72 10.24 -7.57
N THR A 137 -8.54 9.62 -8.73
CA THR A 137 -9.49 9.73 -9.85
C THR A 137 -10.86 9.19 -9.47
N ILE A 138 -10.92 7.99 -8.87
CA ILE A 138 -12.16 7.38 -8.40
C ILE A 138 -12.81 8.28 -7.34
N HIS A 139 -12.03 8.79 -6.39
CA HIS A 139 -12.54 9.71 -5.38
C HIS A 139 -13.11 10.98 -5.99
N GLN A 140 -12.44 11.58 -6.97
CA GLN A 140 -12.91 12.78 -7.66
C GLN A 140 -14.22 12.56 -8.43
N ILE A 141 -14.39 11.40 -9.07
CA ILE A 141 -15.63 11.07 -9.80
C ILE A 141 -16.84 11.01 -8.85
N HIS A 142 -16.65 10.49 -7.62
CA HIS A 142 -17.72 10.32 -6.62
C HIS A 142 -17.90 11.53 -5.70
N SER A 143 -16.99 12.48 -5.72
CA SER A 143 -16.94 13.60 -4.78
C SER A 143 -17.23 14.93 -5.48
N GLY A 144 -17.85 15.88 -4.77
CA GLY A 144 -18.16 17.20 -5.30
C GLY A 144 -16.92 18.07 -5.52
N ARG A 145 -17.14 19.28 -6.06
CA ARG A 145 -16.10 20.26 -6.41
C ARG A 145 -15.07 20.52 -5.29
N THR A 146 -15.51 20.53 -4.05
CA THR A 146 -14.62 20.77 -2.87
C THR A 146 -13.56 19.66 -2.76
N ALA A 147 -13.93 18.39 -2.94
CA ALA A 147 -12.99 17.29 -2.89
C ALA A 147 -11.98 17.34 -4.04
N THR A 148 -12.43 17.74 -5.24
CA THR A 148 -11.55 17.96 -6.39
C THR A 148 -10.52 19.05 -6.11
N LEU A 149 -10.94 20.18 -5.55
CA LEU A 149 -10.04 21.28 -5.18
C LEU A 149 -9.01 20.86 -4.12
N LEU A 150 -9.44 20.13 -3.07
CA LEU A 150 -8.55 19.62 -2.02
C LEU A 150 -7.52 18.63 -2.59
N THR A 151 -7.95 17.71 -3.43
CA THR A 151 -7.06 16.71 -4.04
C THR A 151 -6.06 17.36 -5.00
N SER A 152 -6.51 18.35 -5.78
CA SER A 152 -5.64 19.10 -6.69
C SER A 152 -4.65 19.96 -5.91
N GLY A 153 -5.07 20.62 -4.83
CA GLY A 153 -4.20 21.39 -3.95
C GLY A 153 -3.13 20.51 -3.31
N LEU A 154 -3.50 19.32 -2.83
CA LEU A 154 -2.57 18.35 -2.28
C LEU A 154 -1.56 17.86 -3.32
N ALA A 155 -2.01 17.55 -4.54
CA ALA A 155 -1.13 17.13 -5.64
C ALA A 155 -0.10 18.23 -5.99
N ILE A 156 -0.53 19.50 -6.03
CA ILE A 156 0.37 20.63 -6.25
C ILE A 156 1.39 20.75 -5.13
N LEU A 157 0.96 20.66 -3.86
CA LEU A 157 1.86 20.70 -2.71
C LEU A 157 2.92 19.60 -2.76
N LEU A 158 2.53 18.38 -3.14
CA LEU A 158 3.47 17.25 -3.26
C LEU A 158 4.49 17.48 -4.39
N ILE A 159 4.06 18.03 -5.53
CA ILE A 159 4.96 18.38 -6.64
C ILE A 159 5.94 19.47 -6.20
N VAL A 160 5.45 20.51 -5.54
CA VAL A 160 6.27 21.62 -5.04
C VAL A 160 7.29 21.12 -4.01
N HIS A 161 6.84 20.34 -3.03
CA HIS A 161 7.74 19.74 -2.04
C HIS A 161 8.88 18.94 -2.68
N HIS A 162 8.55 18.12 -3.66
CA HIS A 162 9.55 17.31 -4.37
C HIS A 162 10.55 18.14 -5.16
N GLN A 163 10.13 19.29 -5.72
CA GLN A 163 11.05 20.20 -6.42
C GLN A 163 12.08 20.84 -5.46
N PHE A 164 11.72 21.06 -4.21
CA PHE A 164 12.66 21.56 -3.20
C PHE A 164 13.68 20.50 -2.79
N GLU A 165 13.27 19.22 -2.66
CA GLU A 165 14.20 18.12 -2.33
C GLU A 165 15.22 17.81 -3.44
N LEU A 166 14.94 18.16 -4.70
CA LEU A 166 15.87 17.96 -5.81
C LEU A 166 16.92 19.08 -5.94
N ASN A 167 16.73 20.21 -5.26
CA ASN A 167 17.62 21.36 -5.35
C ASN A 167 18.57 21.49 -4.12
N ASP A 168 18.43 20.60 -3.14
CA ASP A 168 19.33 20.43 -1.98
C ASP A 168 20.25 19.22 -2.21
#